data_229651f81c1cc3116207c6e39ab94c93
#
_entry.id   229651f81c1cc3116207c6e39ab94c93
#
_cell.length_a   1.000
_cell.length_b   1.000
_cell.length_c   1.000
_cell.angle_alpha   90.00
_cell.angle_beta   90.00
_cell.angle_gamma   90.00
#
_symmetry.space_group_name_H-M   'P 1'
#
loop_
_entity.id
_entity.type
_entity.pdbx_description
1 polymer ?
#
loop_
_entity_poly.entity_id
_entity_poly.type
_entity_poly.pdbx_seq_one_letter_code
_entity_poly.pdbx_strand_id
1 'polypeptide(L)'
;MNAFIRTLLLGVLMMLASPSFAQAQTRPVMTGQYALVFFHFSQCPECHHFAPTMKRLEQTTQLPVYDFSFDGQPIPGYITPIPTTSDITAAFFGELKHAITPATFLINVSNGKYVRLSEGNVPYTELLKSYQAVRADVTIMESLQ
;
A
#
# COMPACT_ATOMS: atom_id res chain seq x y z
N MET A 1 72.90 -14.44 -26.70
CA MET A 1 72.53 -13.48 -25.62
C MET A 1 71.50 -12.55 -26.22
N ASN A 2 70.26 -12.48 -25.73
CA ASN A 2 69.17 -11.56 -26.08
C ASN A 2 67.93 -12.16 -26.73
N ALA A 3 67.63 -13.43 -26.51
CA ALA A 3 66.31 -13.99 -26.87
C ALA A 3 65.34 -14.18 -25.68
N PHE A 4 65.80 -13.91 -24.45
CA PHE A 4 65.03 -14.17 -23.21
C PHE A 4 64.27 -12.99 -22.62
N ILE A 5 64.41 -11.77 -23.18
CA ILE A 5 63.81 -10.56 -22.59
C ILE A 5 62.49 -10.16 -23.29
N ARG A 6 62.13 -10.78 -24.40
CA ARG A 6 60.90 -10.42 -25.16
C ARG A 6 59.62 -11.17 -24.77
N THR A 7 59.72 -12.15 -23.88
CA THR A 7 58.55 -13.01 -23.53
C THR A 7 57.91 -12.64 -22.19
N LEU A 8 58.34 -11.56 -21.51
CA LEU A 8 57.87 -11.19 -20.17
C LEU A 8 56.97 -9.95 -20.11
N LEU A 9 56.51 -9.42 -21.26
CA LEU A 9 55.70 -8.21 -21.32
C LEU A 9 54.29 -8.40 -21.90
N LEU A 10 53.82 -9.65 -22.08
CA LEU A 10 52.51 -9.95 -22.66
C LEU A 10 51.54 -10.66 -21.68
N GLY A 11 51.76 -10.53 -20.40
CA GLY A 11 50.99 -11.33 -19.42
C GLY A 11 50.23 -10.57 -18.35
N VAL A 12 50.02 -9.24 -18.43
CA VAL A 12 49.27 -8.54 -17.37
C VAL A 12 48.32 -7.51 -17.96
N LEU A 13 47.38 -7.95 -18.77
CA LEU A 13 46.14 -7.23 -19.02
C LEU A 13 44.96 -8.15 -18.67
N MET A 14 44.94 -8.61 -17.44
CA MET A 14 43.76 -9.27 -16.87
C MET A 14 42.78 -8.17 -16.52
N MET A 15 41.72 -8.08 -17.37
CA MET A 15 40.54 -7.24 -17.16
C MET A 15 40.02 -7.42 -15.75
N LEU A 16 40.04 -6.38 -14.96
CA LEU A 16 39.24 -6.22 -13.75
C LEU A 16 37.76 -6.08 -14.16
N ALA A 17 37.12 -7.18 -14.50
CA ALA A 17 35.69 -7.25 -14.57
C ALA A 17 35.16 -7.15 -13.13
N SER A 18 34.85 -5.94 -12.68
CA SER A 18 34.14 -5.70 -11.43
C SER A 18 32.74 -6.30 -11.58
N PRO A 19 32.33 -7.26 -10.73
CA PRO A 19 30.95 -7.68 -10.72
C PRO A 19 30.11 -6.50 -10.25
N SER A 20 29.31 -5.92 -11.15
CA SER A 20 28.24 -5.02 -10.79
C SER A 20 27.21 -5.82 -10.01
N PHE A 21 27.30 -5.81 -8.69
CA PHE A 21 26.23 -6.24 -7.83
C PHE A 21 25.08 -5.27 -8.06
N ALA A 22 24.10 -5.68 -8.87
CA ALA A 22 22.80 -5.05 -8.91
C ALA A 22 22.25 -5.11 -7.48
N GLN A 23 22.32 -4.00 -6.76
CA GLN A 23 21.68 -3.86 -5.46
C GLN A 23 20.18 -4.01 -5.73
N ALA A 24 19.65 -5.17 -5.41
CA ALA A 24 18.22 -5.35 -5.28
C ALA A 24 17.76 -4.34 -4.22
N GLN A 25 17.13 -3.25 -4.67
CA GLN A 25 16.48 -2.30 -3.77
C GLN A 25 15.40 -3.08 -3.02
N THR A 26 15.73 -3.49 -1.81
CA THR A 26 14.78 -4.08 -0.88
C THR A 26 13.75 -2.98 -0.59
N ARG A 27 12.57 -3.09 -1.23
CA ARG A 27 11.44 -2.22 -0.90
C ARG A 27 11.17 -2.39 0.60
N PRO A 28 11.09 -1.30 1.38
CA PRO A 28 10.81 -1.42 2.80
C PRO A 28 9.52 -2.21 2.98
N VAL A 29 9.60 -3.32 3.72
CA VAL A 29 8.42 -4.08 4.14
C VAL A 29 7.66 -3.19 5.11
N MET A 30 6.48 -2.73 4.70
CA MET A 30 5.63 -1.82 5.49
C MET A 30 4.87 -2.58 6.60
N THR A 31 5.57 -3.41 7.37
CA THR A 31 4.97 -4.13 8.50
C THR A 31 4.95 -3.22 9.74
N GLY A 32 3.76 -2.95 10.25
CA GLY A 32 3.55 -2.27 11.54
C GLY A 32 3.31 -0.76 11.50
N GLN A 33 3.70 -0.04 10.44
CA GLN A 33 3.52 1.41 10.33
C GLN A 33 2.26 1.80 9.54
N TYR A 34 1.81 0.94 8.62
CA TYR A 34 0.69 1.23 7.73
C TYR A 34 -0.44 0.23 7.90
N ALA A 35 -1.65 0.70 7.67
CA ALA A 35 -2.87 -0.09 7.65
C ALA A 35 -3.79 0.34 6.51
N LEU A 36 -4.73 -0.51 6.17
CA LEU A 36 -5.85 -0.17 5.32
C LEU A 36 -7.01 0.32 6.19
N VAL A 37 -7.74 1.32 5.72
CA VAL A 37 -8.97 1.79 6.34
C VAL A 37 -10.11 1.57 5.37
N PHE A 38 -11.19 0.98 5.84
CA PHE A 38 -12.38 0.69 5.06
C PHE A 38 -13.61 1.28 5.72
N PHE A 39 -14.35 2.13 5.00
CA PHE A 39 -15.59 2.74 5.48
C PHE A 39 -16.82 2.18 4.76
N HIS A 40 -17.86 1.86 5.54
CA HIS A 40 -19.11 1.34 5.00
C HIS A 40 -20.34 1.74 5.83
N PHE A 41 -21.53 1.53 5.26
CA PHE A 41 -22.80 1.40 5.96
C PHE A 41 -23.30 -0.03 5.84
N SER A 42 -24.00 -0.53 6.85
CA SER A 42 -24.55 -1.89 6.83
C SER A 42 -25.64 -2.08 5.76
N GLN A 43 -26.37 -1.02 5.44
CA GLN A 43 -27.45 -1.02 4.43
C GLN A 43 -26.96 -0.67 3.02
N CYS A 44 -25.65 -0.57 2.80
CA CYS A 44 -25.05 -0.20 1.51
C CYS A 44 -24.82 -1.47 0.65
N PRO A 45 -25.61 -1.74 -0.41
CA PRO A 45 -25.41 -2.93 -1.26
C PRO A 45 -24.02 -2.97 -1.89
N GLU A 46 -23.51 -1.81 -2.35
CA GLU A 46 -22.17 -1.70 -2.95
C GLU A 46 -21.06 -2.03 -1.95
N CYS A 47 -21.27 -1.74 -0.65
CA CYS A 47 -20.32 -2.11 0.40
C CYS A 47 -20.28 -3.64 0.59
N HIS A 48 -21.44 -4.31 0.53
CA HIS A 48 -21.50 -5.76 0.57
C HIS A 48 -20.81 -6.42 -0.61
N HIS A 49 -21.00 -5.87 -1.82
CA HIS A 49 -20.34 -6.36 -3.04
C HIS A 49 -18.84 -6.12 -3.01
N PHE A 50 -18.40 -5.02 -2.40
CA PHE A 50 -16.99 -4.64 -2.32
C PHE A 50 -16.22 -5.38 -1.22
N ALA A 51 -16.87 -5.85 -0.17
CA ALA A 51 -16.21 -6.51 0.97
C ALA A 51 -15.27 -7.66 0.58
N PRO A 52 -15.59 -8.57 -0.38
CA PRO A 52 -14.66 -9.58 -0.88
C PRO A 52 -13.42 -8.99 -1.57
N THR A 53 -13.59 -7.88 -2.30
CA THR A 53 -12.50 -7.14 -2.94
C THR A 53 -11.52 -6.62 -1.89
N MET A 54 -12.04 -6.02 -0.83
CA MET A 54 -11.25 -5.52 0.30
C MET A 54 -10.52 -6.64 1.03
N LYS A 55 -11.19 -7.78 1.29
CA LYS A 55 -10.55 -8.98 1.88
C LYS A 55 -9.40 -9.50 1.02
N ARG A 56 -9.54 -9.48 -0.29
CA ARG A 56 -8.47 -9.88 -1.20
C ARG A 56 -7.29 -8.93 -1.15
N LEU A 57 -7.52 -7.61 -1.03
CA LEU A 57 -6.44 -6.63 -0.87
C LEU A 57 -5.71 -6.84 0.46
N GLU A 58 -6.44 -7.05 1.57
CA GLU A 58 -5.89 -7.39 2.89
C GLU A 58 -4.94 -8.59 2.79
N GLN A 59 -5.40 -9.69 2.17
CA GLN A 59 -4.60 -10.90 1.98
C GLN A 59 -3.36 -10.67 1.10
N THR A 60 -3.49 -9.86 0.04
CA THR A 60 -2.38 -9.59 -0.89
C THR A 60 -1.32 -8.69 -0.28
N THR A 61 -1.74 -7.70 0.51
CA THR A 61 -0.83 -6.70 1.08
C THR A 61 -0.29 -7.09 2.44
N GLN A 62 -0.96 -8.04 3.12
CA GLN A 62 -0.70 -8.41 4.53
C GLN A 62 -0.79 -7.22 5.50
N LEU A 63 -1.50 -6.15 5.11
CA LEU A 63 -1.77 -5.01 5.97
C LEU A 63 -3.05 -5.26 6.76
N PRO A 64 -3.10 -4.87 8.05
CA PRO A 64 -4.32 -4.92 8.82
C PRO A 64 -5.36 -3.96 8.25
N VAL A 65 -6.64 -4.32 8.36
CA VAL A 65 -7.77 -3.48 7.98
C VAL A 65 -8.46 -2.94 9.22
N TYR A 66 -8.55 -1.61 9.32
CA TYR A 66 -9.46 -0.94 10.24
C TYR A 66 -10.79 -0.73 9.54
N ASP A 67 -11.78 -1.51 9.95
CA ASP A 67 -13.12 -1.54 9.40
C ASP A 67 -14.02 -0.59 10.18
N PHE A 68 -14.41 0.53 9.56
CA PHE A 68 -15.26 1.57 10.16
C PHE A 68 -16.68 1.52 9.59
N SER A 69 -17.66 1.39 10.47
CA SER A 69 -19.07 1.45 10.12
C SER A 69 -19.71 2.76 10.57
N PHE A 70 -20.35 3.47 9.64
CA PHE A 70 -21.06 4.72 9.94
C PHE A 70 -22.33 4.51 10.80
N ASP A 71 -22.94 3.32 10.74
CA ASP A 71 -24.09 2.95 11.55
C ASP A 71 -23.76 1.93 12.64
N GLY A 72 -22.47 1.60 12.82
CA GLY A 72 -22.00 0.68 13.83
C GLY A 72 -22.40 -0.79 13.61
N GLN A 73 -22.97 -1.11 12.44
CA GLN A 73 -23.47 -2.44 12.13
C GLN A 73 -22.53 -3.20 11.20
N PRO A 74 -22.47 -4.55 11.32
CA PRO A 74 -21.60 -5.38 10.50
C PRO A 74 -22.09 -5.54 9.06
N ILE A 75 -21.14 -5.94 8.18
CA ILE A 75 -21.42 -6.46 6.85
C ILE A 75 -20.75 -7.83 6.67
N PRO A 76 -21.12 -8.64 5.66
CA PRO A 76 -20.45 -9.90 5.39
C PRO A 76 -18.93 -9.75 5.22
N GLY A 77 -18.17 -10.54 6.01
CA GLY A 77 -16.71 -10.49 6.04
C GLY A 77 -16.10 -9.48 7.02
N TYR A 78 -16.92 -8.54 7.57
CA TYR A 78 -16.53 -7.53 8.57
C TYR A 78 -17.57 -7.50 9.68
N ILE A 79 -17.45 -8.45 10.61
CA ILE A 79 -18.48 -8.76 11.62
C ILE A 79 -18.31 -7.95 12.93
N THR A 80 -17.19 -7.29 13.12
CA THR A 80 -16.88 -6.51 14.33
C THR A 80 -16.33 -5.13 13.93
N PRO A 81 -17.16 -4.31 13.23
CA PRO A 81 -16.70 -3.00 12.78
C PRO A 81 -16.48 -2.04 13.94
N ILE A 82 -15.59 -1.08 13.72
CA ILE A 82 -15.37 0.05 14.62
C ILE A 82 -16.45 1.10 14.31
N PRO A 83 -17.31 1.49 15.26
CA PRO A 83 -18.26 2.57 15.02
C PRO A 83 -17.51 3.87 14.71
N THR A 84 -17.95 4.56 13.65
CA THR A 84 -17.36 5.84 13.26
C THR A 84 -17.81 6.95 14.21
N THR A 85 -16.88 7.82 14.64
CA THR A 85 -17.20 9.05 15.39
C THR A 85 -17.28 10.24 14.47
N SER A 86 -17.82 11.36 14.99
CA SER A 86 -17.82 12.65 14.27
C SER A 86 -16.42 13.11 13.89
N ASP A 87 -15.44 12.90 14.76
CA ASP A 87 -14.05 13.30 14.53
C ASP A 87 -13.39 12.49 13.43
N ILE A 88 -13.64 11.17 13.42
CA ILE A 88 -13.16 10.28 12.34
C ILE A 88 -13.83 10.66 11.01
N THR A 89 -15.14 10.90 11.02
CA THR A 89 -15.87 11.35 9.82
C THR A 89 -15.32 12.68 9.31
N ALA A 90 -15.11 13.63 10.18
CA ALA A 90 -14.56 14.95 9.83
C ALA A 90 -13.13 14.85 9.28
N ALA A 91 -12.30 13.98 9.88
CA ALA A 91 -10.92 13.79 9.43
C ALA A 91 -10.85 13.25 7.99
N PHE A 92 -11.65 12.23 7.64
CA PHE A 92 -11.56 11.57 6.33
C PHE A 92 -12.45 12.19 5.24
N PHE A 93 -13.58 12.81 5.60
CA PHE A 93 -14.61 13.27 4.66
C PHE A 93 -15.00 14.74 4.83
N GLY A 94 -14.58 15.38 5.91
CA GLY A 94 -15.06 16.70 6.33
C GLY A 94 -16.46 16.61 6.94
N GLU A 95 -17.45 16.20 6.16
CA GLU A 95 -18.82 15.98 6.62
C GLU A 95 -19.37 14.64 6.11
N LEU A 96 -20.26 14.01 6.89
CA LEU A 96 -20.87 12.70 6.53
C LEU A 96 -21.58 12.75 5.17
N LYS A 97 -22.21 13.85 4.81
CA LYS A 97 -22.89 14.00 3.51
C LYS A 97 -21.95 13.91 2.30
N HIS A 98 -20.62 14.07 2.51
CA HIS A 98 -19.59 13.91 1.48
C HIS A 98 -18.98 12.51 1.46
N ALA A 99 -19.37 11.63 2.40
CA ALA A 99 -18.88 10.27 2.45
C ALA A 99 -19.51 9.44 1.33
N ILE A 100 -18.69 9.02 0.38
CA ILE A 100 -19.06 8.04 -0.64
C ILE A 100 -18.56 6.68 -0.15
N THR A 101 -19.46 5.72 0.01
CA THR A 101 -19.13 4.37 0.46
C THR A 101 -19.40 3.32 -0.61
N PRO A 102 -18.60 2.25 -0.64
CA PRO A 102 -17.42 1.97 0.17
C PRO A 102 -16.27 2.95 -0.09
N ALA A 103 -15.45 3.25 0.92
CA ALA A 103 -14.25 4.06 0.75
C ALA A 103 -13.04 3.37 1.38
N THR A 104 -11.88 3.42 0.69
CA THR A 104 -10.67 2.76 1.15
C THR A 104 -9.50 3.73 1.18
N PHE A 105 -8.71 3.68 2.24
CA PHE A 105 -7.53 4.52 2.43
C PHE A 105 -6.33 3.68 2.88
N LEU A 106 -5.13 4.16 2.58
CA LEU A 106 -3.89 3.75 3.24
C LEU A 106 -3.55 4.79 4.30
N ILE A 107 -3.33 4.36 5.54
CA ILE A 107 -3.00 5.23 6.67
C ILE A 107 -1.65 4.85 7.25
N ASN A 108 -0.86 5.86 7.65
CA ASN A 108 0.25 5.67 8.58
C ASN A 108 -0.31 5.77 10.01
N VAL A 109 -0.34 4.66 10.72
CA VAL A 109 -0.94 4.58 12.07
C VAL A 109 -0.15 5.32 13.14
N SER A 110 1.11 5.67 12.86
CA SER A 110 1.98 6.37 13.83
C SER A 110 1.65 7.87 13.92
N ASN A 111 1.14 8.47 12.83
CA ASN A 111 0.89 9.92 12.75
C ASN A 111 -0.50 10.28 12.24
N GLY A 112 -1.31 9.29 11.83
CA GLY A 112 -2.66 9.48 11.31
C GLY A 112 -2.76 10.05 9.89
N LYS A 113 -1.65 10.25 9.19
CA LYS A 113 -1.66 10.71 7.80
C LYS A 113 -2.14 9.59 6.88
N TYR A 114 -2.95 9.93 5.88
CA TYR A 114 -3.57 8.96 4.99
C TYR A 114 -3.64 9.45 3.55
N VAL A 115 -3.87 8.51 2.64
CA VAL A 115 -4.19 8.75 1.23
C VAL A 115 -5.35 7.85 0.82
N ARG A 116 -6.27 8.41 0.01
CA ARG A 116 -7.40 7.64 -0.52
C ARG A 116 -6.94 6.69 -1.62
N LEU A 117 -7.39 5.44 -1.55
CA LEU A 117 -7.14 4.41 -2.57
C LEU A 117 -8.34 4.26 -3.53
N SER A 118 -9.58 4.30 -3.00
CA SER A 118 -10.79 4.19 -3.82
C SER A 118 -12.02 4.79 -3.14
N GLU A 119 -13.01 5.14 -3.96
CA GLU A 119 -14.39 5.47 -3.58
C GLU A 119 -15.35 4.67 -4.45
N GLY A 120 -16.44 4.20 -3.84
CA GLY A 120 -17.40 3.33 -4.51
C GLY A 120 -16.88 1.91 -4.72
N ASN A 121 -17.74 1.08 -5.29
CA ASN A 121 -17.44 -0.32 -5.58
C ASN A 121 -16.58 -0.42 -6.86
N VAL A 122 -15.27 -0.51 -6.67
CA VAL A 122 -14.30 -0.67 -7.77
C VAL A 122 -13.84 -2.13 -7.88
N PRO A 123 -13.47 -2.62 -9.08
CA PRO A 123 -12.88 -3.94 -9.25
C PRO A 123 -11.57 -4.09 -8.47
N TYR A 124 -11.26 -5.33 -8.05
CA TYR A 124 -10.01 -5.63 -7.34
C TYR A 124 -8.75 -5.15 -8.09
N THR A 125 -8.72 -5.30 -9.40
CA THR A 125 -7.58 -4.87 -10.23
C THR A 125 -7.34 -3.37 -10.17
N GLU A 126 -8.40 -2.57 -10.08
CA GLU A 126 -8.33 -1.12 -9.93
C GLU A 126 -7.85 -0.75 -8.54
N LEU A 127 -8.43 -1.34 -7.49
CA LEU A 127 -8.02 -1.11 -6.11
C LEU A 127 -6.55 -1.48 -5.89
N LEU A 128 -6.10 -2.63 -6.40
CA LEU A 128 -4.71 -3.06 -6.31
C LEU A 128 -3.77 -2.12 -7.07
N LYS A 129 -4.18 -1.65 -8.25
CA LYS A 129 -3.42 -0.68 -9.05
C LYS A 129 -3.25 0.65 -8.30
N SER A 130 -4.32 1.16 -7.67
CA SER A 130 -4.28 2.38 -6.84
C SER A 130 -3.31 2.21 -5.67
N TYR A 131 -3.40 1.10 -4.95
CA TYR A 131 -2.46 0.77 -3.87
C TYR A 131 -1.01 0.73 -4.36
N GLN A 132 -0.75 0.05 -5.48
CA GLN A 132 0.60 -0.05 -6.05
C GLN A 132 1.14 1.30 -6.52
N ALA A 133 0.29 2.14 -7.12
CA ALA A 133 0.65 3.48 -7.55
C ALA A 133 1.06 4.36 -6.36
N VAL A 134 0.26 4.38 -5.29
CA VAL A 134 0.60 5.08 -4.05
C VAL A 134 1.92 4.59 -3.48
N ARG A 135 2.14 3.27 -3.44
CA ARG A 135 3.37 2.66 -2.94
C ARG A 135 4.61 2.97 -3.76
N ALA A 136 4.45 3.19 -5.06
CA ALA A 136 5.53 3.51 -5.98
C ALA A 136 5.85 5.02 -6.03
N ASP A 137 4.93 5.87 -5.60
CA ASP A 137 5.09 7.32 -5.59
C ASP A 137 5.85 7.77 -4.35
N VAL A 138 7.11 8.20 -4.55
CA VAL A 138 7.99 8.66 -3.47
C VAL A 138 7.40 9.89 -2.76
N THR A 139 6.82 10.83 -3.51
CA THR A 139 6.25 12.07 -2.96
C THR A 139 5.07 11.78 -2.04
N ILE A 140 4.17 10.88 -2.47
CA ILE A 140 3.03 10.46 -1.64
C ILE A 140 3.55 9.73 -0.39
N MET A 141 4.49 8.80 -0.55
CA MET A 141 5.02 8.05 0.58
C MET A 141 5.78 8.92 1.58
N GLU A 142 6.52 9.94 1.13
CA GLU A 142 7.15 10.93 2.00
C GLU A 142 6.10 11.80 2.73
N SER A 143 5.02 12.18 2.05
CA SER A 143 3.92 12.94 2.67
C SER A 143 3.22 12.18 3.79
N LEU A 144 3.25 10.84 3.76
CA LEU A 144 2.69 9.97 4.78
C LEU A 144 3.63 9.75 5.99
N GLN A 145 4.88 10.18 5.91
CA GLN A 145 5.84 10.12 7.02
C GLN A 145 5.78 11.40 7.86
#